data_04adaf039cbf848c2fc279f6c6618434
#
_entry.id   04adaf039cbf848c2fc279f6c6618434
#
_cell.length_a   1.000
_cell.length_b   1.000
_cell.length_c   1.000
_cell.angle_alpha   90.00
_cell.angle_beta   90.00
_cell.angle_gamma   90.00
#
_symmetry.space_group_name_H-M   'P 1'
#
loop_
_entity.id
_entity.type
_entity.pdbx_description
1 polymer ?
#
loop_
_entity_poly.entity_id
_entity_poly.type
_entity_poly.pdbx_seq_one_letter_code
_entity_poly.pdbx_strand_id
1 'polypeptide(L)'
;MRTLVLDQGYQPHRIISWQRAVCMIFDGKVEVVEEYDEDIRSVTICIKMPAVVRLLRNIVGRKRAIKFSRINVAMRDDFKCQYCGVRHRLRGLTYDHVVPKSQGGKTNWENIVMACYGCNEKKSNRAHHQAGLRLRRPPVKPKWLPIVAFHVDPASSIPEAWANWV
;
A
#
# COMPACT_ATOMS: atom_id res chain seq x y z
N MET A 1 -3.32 16.88 -4.07
CA MET A 1 -2.93 16.50 -2.70
C MET A 1 -3.79 15.38 -2.13
N ARG A 2 -3.37 14.75 -1.05
CA ARG A 2 -4.03 13.60 -0.42
C ARG A 2 -4.21 13.89 1.06
N THR A 3 -5.21 13.27 1.67
CA THR A 3 -5.54 13.40 3.09
C THR A 3 -5.41 12.05 3.77
N LEU A 4 -4.72 12.01 4.90
CA LEU A 4 -4.64 10.84 5.76
C LEU A 4 -5.90 10.76 6.62
N VAL A 5 -6.53 9.61 6.66
CA VAL A 5 -7.68 9.33 7.53
C VAL A 5 -7.22 8.46 8.69
N LEU A 6 -7.44 8.94 9.89
CA LEU A 6 -7.22 8.20 11.14
C LEU A 6 -8.54 7.54 11.59
N ASP A 7 -8.43 6.45 12.32
CA ASP A 7 -9.55 5.89 13.08
C ASP A 7 -9.79 6.70 14.38
N GLN A 8 -10.75 6.28 15.21
CA GLN A 8 -11.03 6.93 16.48
C GLN A 8 -9.87 6.88 17.47
N GLY A 9 -9.02 5.87 17.37
CA GLY A 9 -7.83 5.67 18.20
C GLY A 9 -6.59 6.38 17.65
N TYR A 10 -6.75 7.31 16.71
CA TYR A 10 -5.66 8.03 16.05
C TYR A 10 -4.70 7.13 15.26
N GLN A 11 -5.11 5.91 14.90
CA GLN A 11 -4.31 5.03 14.07
C GLN A 11 -4.57 5.29 12.58
N PRO A 12 -3.54 5.26 11.74
CA PRO A 12 -3.71 5.41 10.30
C PRO A 12 -4.67 4.37 9.74
N HIS A 13 -5.74 4.82 9.08
CA HIS A 13 -6.78 3.96 8.54
C HIS A 13 -6.72 3.85 7.01
N ARG A 14 -6.61 4.97 6.31
CA ARG A 14 -6.51 5.04 4.84
C ARG A 14 -6.10 6.42 4.37
N ILE A 15 -5.71 6.51 3.10
CA ILE A 15 -5.46 7.78 2.41
C ILE A 15 -6.54 7.99 1.34
N ILE A 16 -7.07 9.20 1.26
CA ILE A 16 -8.10 9.62 0.31
C ILE A 16 -7.68 10.90 -0.41
N SER A 17 -8.40 11.31 -1.45
CA SER A 17 -8.23 12.63 -2.03
C SER A 17 -8.77 13.71 -1.07
N TRP A 18 -8.20 14.90 -1.12
CA TRP A 18 -8.66 16.03 -0.29
C TRP A 18 -10.14 16.37 -0.55
N GLN A 19 -10.60 16.27 -1.82
CA GLN A 19 -12.02 16.53 -2.16
C GLN A 19 -12.96 15.58 -1.39
N ARG A 20 -12.58 14.30 -1.31
CA ARG A 20 -13.37 13.33 -0.54
C ARG A 20 -13.32 13.60 0.95
N ALA A 21 -12.19 14.08 1.47
CA ALA A 21 -12.08 14.49 2.87
C ALA A 21 -13.01 15.66 3.17
N VAL A 22 -13.03 16.67 2.31
CA VAL A 22 -13.94 17.82 2.43
C VAL A 22 -15.40 17.38 2.45
N CYS A 23 -15.83 16.51 1.54
CA CYS A 23 -17.19 15.94 1.59
C CYS A 23 -17.48 15.25 2.93
N MET A 24 -16.50 14.51 3.48
CA MET A 24 -16.69 13.83 4.76
C MET A 24 -16.75 14.79 5.95
N ILE A 25 -16.07 15.94 5.87
CA ILE A 25 -16.17 17.02 6.88
C ILE A 25 -17.57 17.59 6.89
N PHE A 26 -18.10 17.98 5.73
CA PHE A 26 -19.47 18.52 5.62
C PHE A 26 -20.54 17.48 5.99
N ASP A 27 -20.31 16.20 5.75
CA ASP A 27 -21.18 15.12 6.19
C ASP A 27 -21.11 14.84 7.71
N GLY A 28 -20.25 15.51 8.48
CA GLY A 28 -20.05 15.27 9.91
C GLY A 28 -19.50 13.87 10.22
N LYS A 29 -18.73 13.28 9.29
CA LYS A 29 -18.17 11.93 9.43
C LYS A 29 -16.76 11.93 10.00
N VAL A 30 -16.06 13.05 9.88
CA VAL A 30 -14.68 13.25 10.32
C VAL A 30 -14.50 14.62 10.93
N GLU A 31 -13.48 14.77 11.77
CA GLU A 31 -12.94 16.05 12.21
C GLU A 31 -11.56 16.26 11.60
N VAL A 32 -11.17 17.52 11.41
CA VAL A 32 -9.84 17.89 10.92
C VAL A 32 -8.86 17.85 12.10
N VAL A 33 -7.71 17.18 11.89
CA VAL A 33 -6.64 17.07 12.89
C VAL A 33 -5.46 17.92 12.47
N GLU A 34 -5.07 17.88 11.18
CA GLU A 34 -4.01 18.68 10.60
C GLU A 34 -4.45 19.23 9.25
N GLU A 35 -3.95 20.41 8.91
CA GLU A 35 -4.23 21.13 7.67
C GLU A 35 -2.94 21.39 6.89
N TYR A 36 -3.05 21.49 5.56
CA TYR A 36 -2.00 22.07 4.73
C TYR A 36 -2.13 23.60 4.74
N ASP A 37 -1.06 24.32 4.41
CA ASP A 37 -1.09 25.79 4.28
C ASP A 37 -1.90 26.29 3.07
N GLU A 38 -2.43 25.39 2.27
CA GLU A 38 -3.20 25.72 1.08
C GLU A 38 -4.69 25.91 1.41
N ASP A 39 -5.27 26.97 0.84
CA ASP A 39 -6.69 27.27 0.95
C ASP A 39 -7.50 26.65 -0.19
N ILE A 40 -8.64 26.08 0.14
CA ILE A 40 -9.68 25.67 -0.80
C ILE A 40 -10.74 26.76 -0.81
N ARG A 41 -10.90 27.43 -1.95
CA ARG A 41 -11.88 28.51 -2.12
C ARG A 41 -13.03 28.07 -2.99
N SER A 42 -14.23 28.38 -2.56
CA SER A 42 -15.48 28.29 -3.31
C SER A 42 -16.16 29.67 -3.29
N VAL A 43 -17.28 29.82 -3.98
CA VAL A 43 -18.03 31.10 -4.03
C VAL A 43 -18.41 31.59 -2.65
N THR A 44 -18.72 30.68 -1.71
CA THR A 44 -19.27 31.01 -0.39
C THR A 44 -18.40 30.55 0.78
N ILE A 45 -17.38 29.74 0.53
CA ILE A 45 -16.59 29.08 1.60
C ILE A 45 -15.11 29.14 1.27
N CYS A 46 -14.31 29.50 2.27
CA CYS A 46 -12.87 29.37 2.26
C CYS A 46 -12.47 28.49 3.47
N ILE A 47 -11.79 27.37 3.21
CA ILE A 47 -11.30 26.44 4.25
C ILE A 47 -9.87 26.04 3.95
N LYS A 48 -9.10 25.71 4.98
CA LYS A 48 -7.80 25.09 4.82
C LYS A 48 -7.94 23.67 4.24
N MET A 49 -7.00 23.27 3.40
CA MET A 49 -7.01 21.93 2.83
C MET A 49 -6.68 20.89 3.91
N PRO A 50 -7.55 19.88 4.14
CA PRO A 50 -7.33 18.91 5.20
C PRO A 50 -6.16 17.98 4.85
N ALA A 51 -5.14 17.96 5.69
CA ALA A 51 -3.98 17.05 5.61
C ALA A 51 -4.24 15.73 6.32
N VAL A 52 -4.79 15.80 7.55
CA VAL A 52 -5.14 14.66 8.39
C VAL A 52 -6.54 14.86 8.94
N VAL A 53 -7.37 13.83 8.83
CA VAL A 53 -8.73 13.80 9.40
C VAL A 53 -8.95 12.56 10.23
N ARG A 54 -9.74 12.65 11.30
CA ARG A 54 -10.10 11.54 12.19
C ARG A 54 -11.58 11.18 12.04
N LEU A 55 -11.88 9.89 12.00
CA LEU A 55 -13.24 9.37 11.97
C LEU A 55 -13.95 9.61 13.31
N LEU A 56 -15.14 10.21 13.29
CA LEU A 56 -15.96 10.45 14.49
C LEU A 56 -16.73 9.20 14.93
N ARG A 57 -16.93 8.24 14.04
CA ARG A 57 -17.60 6.97 14.34
C ARG A 57 -16.71 5.79 13.92
N ASN A 58 -16.67 4.74 14.72
CA ASN A 58 -16.05 3.50 14.32
C ASN A 58 -16.73 2.99 13.05
N ILE A 59 -15.99 2.97 11.95
CA ILE A 59 -16.37 2.12 10.84
C ILE A 59 -16.08 0.71 11.33
N VAL A 60 -17.11 0.02 11.85
CA VAL A 60 -17.06 -1.42 12.08
C VAL A 60 -16.84 -2.07 10.71
N GLY A 61 -15.61 -1.98 10.23
CA GLY A 61 -15.18 -2.61 9.01
C GLY A 61 -15.18 -4.10 9.29
N ARG A 62 -16.09 -4.87 8.66
CA ARG A 62 -15.86 -6.30 8.50
C ARG A 62 -14.40 -6.46 8.09
N LYS A 63 -13.62 -7.26 8.81
CA LYS A 63 -12.23 -7.58 8.45
C LYS A 63 -12.24 -8.10 7.01
N ARG A 64 -12.07 -7.20 6.05
CA ARG A 64 -12.06 -7.58 4.64
C ARG A 64 -10.82 -8.41 4.42
N ALA A 65 -10.99 -9.60 3.87
CA ALA A 65 -9.87 -10.42 3.46
C ALA A 65 -8.94 -9.60 2.55
N ILE A 66 -7.65 -9.65 2.81
CA ILE A 66 -6.66 -8.91 2.03
C ILE A 66 -6.76 -9.39 0.58
N LYS A 67 -7.11 -8.47 -0.31
CA LYS A 67 -7.26 -8.76 -1.75
C LYS A 67 -5.89 -9.09 -2.35
N PHE A 68 -5.82 -10.14 -3.15
CA PHE A 68 -4.63 -10.41 -3.94
C PHE A 68 -4.48 -9.32 -5.01
N SER A 69 -3.40 -8.54 -4.93
CA SER A 69 -3.06 -7.46 -5.87
C SER A 69 -1.57 -7.21 -5.87
N ARG A 70 -1.05 -6.62 -6.96
CA ARG A 70 0.39 -6.34 -7.12
C ARG A 70 0.95 -5.50 -5.98
N ILE A 71 0.23 -4.49 -5.56
CA ILE A 71 0.66 -3.64 -4.46
C ILE A 71 0.71 -4.43 -3.15
N ASN A 72 -0.29 -5.26 -2.88
CA ASN A 72 -0.36 -6.02 -1.63
C ASN A 72 0.71 -7.13 -1.57
N VAL A 73 1.06 -7.74 -2.70
CA VAL A 73 2.19 -8.67 -2.78
C VAL A 73 3.51 -7.92 -2.58
N ALA A 74 3.68 -6.74 -3.21
CA ALA A 74 4.87 -5.92 -3.02
C ALA A 74 5.04 -5.48 -1.56
N MET A 75 3.95 -5.15 -0.88
CA MET A 75 3.95 -4.80 0.54
C MET A 75 4.31 -5.99 1.44
N ARG A 76 3.73 -7.16 1.19
CA ARG A 76 4.11 -8.39 1.89
C ARG A 76 5.61 -8.66 1.77
N ASP A 77 6.16 -8.39 0.59
CA ASP A 77 7.56 -8.61 0.27
C ASP A 77 8.48 -7.41 0.59
N ASP A 78 7.93 -6.38 1.28
CA ASP A 78 8.65 -5.16 1.69
C ASP A 78 9.31 -4.43 0.50
N PHE A 79 8.65 -4.44 -0.66
CA PHE A 79 9.18 -3.89 -1.92
C PHE A 79 10.58 -4.42 -2.26
N LYS A 80 10.91 -5.64 -1.83
CA LYS A 80 12.19 -6.30 -2.09
C LYS A 80 12.00 -7.46 -3.06
N CYS A 81 13.00 -7.63 -3.92
CA CYS A 81 13.12 -8.87 -4.70
C CYS A 81 13.32 -10.05 -3.75
N GLN A 82 12.48 -11.08 -3.85
CA GLN A 82 12.56 -12.24 -2.95
C GLN A 82 13.70 -13.21 -3.29
N TYR A 83 14.47 -12.93 -4.33
CA TYR A 83 15.69 -13.66 -4.68
C TYR A 83 16.96 -12.93 -4.27
N CYS A 84 17.22 -11.73 -4.79
CA CYS A 84 18.45 -10.98 -4.46
C CYS A 84 18.32 -10.10 -3.20
N GLY A 85 17.10 -9.82 -2.74
CA GLY A 85 16.85 -8.98 -1.55
C GLY A 85 16.94 -7.48 -1.78
N VAL A 86 17.29 -7.03 -2.97
CA VAL A 86 17.38 -5.60 -3.29
C VAL A 86 16.01 -4.98 -3.29
N ARG A 87 15.88 -3.80 -2.67
CA ARG A 87 14.65 -3.01 -2.64
C ARG A 87 14.49 -2.24 -3.95
N HIS A 88 13.29 -2.21 -4.47
CA HIS A 88 12.96 -1.51 -5.70
C HIS A 88 11.66 -0.71 -5.55
N ARG A 89 11.47 0.29 -6.41
CA ARG A 89 10.14 0.88 -6.61
C ARG A 89 9.19 -0.17 -7.19
N LEU A 90 7.89 -0.01 -7.00
CA LEU A 90 6.89 -0.97 -7.48
C LEU A 90 7.02 -1.27 -8.99
N ARG A 91 7.37 -0.26 -9.80
CA ARG A 91 7.60 -0.44 -11.25
C ARG A 91 8.83 -1.30 -11.59
N GLY A 92 9.81 -1.36 -10.71
CA GLY A 92 11.03 -2.19 -10.86
C GLY A 92 10.86 -3.64 -10.39
N LEU A 93 9.68 -3.99 -9.88
CA LEU A 93 9.33 -5.34 -9.44
C LEU A 93 8.27 -5.94 -10.36
N THR A 94 8.33 -7.24 -10.55
CA THR A 94 7.34 -8.01 -11.31
C THR A 94 6.86 -9.19 -10.49
N TYR A 95 5.69 -9.74 -10.84
CA TYR A 95 5.25 -11.03 -10.34
C TYR A 95 6.14 -12.14 -10.87
N ASP A 96 6.59 -13.00 -10.00
CA ASP A 96 7.18 -14.27 -10.38
C ASP A 96 6.43 -15.43 -9.71
N HIS A 97 6.19 -16.47 -10.50
CA HIS A 97 5.59 -17.71 -10.02
C HIS A 97 6.69 -18.63 -9.50
N VAL A 98 6.72 -18.87 -8.19
CA VAL A 98 7.71 -19.78 -7.57
C VAL A 98 7.70 -21.13 -8.27
N VAL A 99 6.52 -21.73 -8.42
CA VAL A 99 6.26 -22.85 -9.33
C VAL A 99 5.73 -22.26 -10.65
N PRO A 100 6.41 -22.46 -11.78
CA PRO A 100 6.00 -21.91 -13.07
C PRO A 100 4.59 -22.32 -13.47
N LYS A 101 3.89 -21.45 -14.21
CA LYS A 101 2.56 -21.77 -14.75
C LYS A 101 2.56 -23.02 -15.61
N SER A 102 3.60 -23.21 -16.41
CA SER A 102 3.78 -24.41 -17.24
C SER A 102 3.90 -25.72 -16.45
N GLN A 103 4.22 -25.59 -15.15
CA GLN A 103 4.31 -26.71 -14.20
C GLN A 103 3.11 -26.74 -13.23
N GLY A 104 1.99 -26.09 -13.60
CA GLY A 104 0.76 -26.10 -12.81
C GLY A 104 0.71 -25.02 -11.71
N GLY A 105 1.68 -24.09 -11.66
CA GLY A 105 1.72 -23.01 -10.66
C GLY A 105 0.54 -22.06 -10.80
N LYS A 106 -0.19 -21.83 -9.69
CA LYS A 106 -1.35 -20.93 -9.62
C LYS A 106 -0.93 -19.49 -9.31
N THR A 107 -1.71 -18.52 -9.76
CA THR A 107 -1.55 -17.10 -9.39
C THR A 107 -2.29 -16.82 -8.09
N ASN A 108 -1.65 -17.08 -6.97
CA ASN A 108 -2.19 -16.90 -5.62
C ASN A 108 -1.10 -16.45 -4.63
N TRP A 109 -1.49 -16.22 -3.37
CA TRP A 109 -0.60 -15.77 -2.33
C TRP A 109 0.56 -16.71 -2.03
N GLU A 110 0.34 -18.00 -2.19
CA GLU A 110 1.26 -19.07 -1.84
C GLU A 110 2.26 -19.41 -2.96
N ASN A 111 2.07 -18.82 -4.15
CA ASN A 111 2.94 -19.09 -5.31
C ASN A 111 3.51 -17.83 -5.99
N ILE A 112 3.04 -16.63 -5.64
CA ILE A 112 3.55 -15.38 -6.22
C ILE A 112 4.49 -14.68 -5.26
N VAL A 113 5.63 -14.24 -5.78
CA VAL A 113 6.59 -13.35 -5.09
C VAL A 113 6.93 -12.14 -5.95
N MET A 114 7.41 -11.08 -5.31
CA MET A 114 8.00 -9.97 -6.05
C MET A 114 9.44 -10.27 -6.40
N ALA A 115 9.78 -10.11 -7.67
CA ALA A 115 11.13 -10.26 -8.19
C ALA A 115 11.53 -9.03 -9.03
N CYS A 116 12.79 -8.63 -9.02
CA CYS A 116 13.31 -7.68 -9.99
C CYS A 116 13.41 -8.33 -11.37
N TYR A 117 13.40 -7.50 -12.42
CA TYR A 117 13.43 -8.00 -13.79
C TYR A 117 14.60 -8.96 -14.05
N GLY A 118 15.82 -8.63 -13.58
CA GLY A 118 16.99 -9.48 -13.80
C GLY A 118 16.89 -10.87 -13.12
N CYS A 119 16.39 -10.93 -11.88
CA CYS A 119 16.17 -12.22 -11.22
C CYS A 119 15.05 -13.02 -11.87
N ASN A 120 13.97 -12.36 -12.28
CA ASN A 120 12.84 -13.00 -12.95
C ASN A 120 13.25 -13.56 -14.32
N GLU A 121 14.01 -12.81 -15.10
CA GLU A 121 14.56 -13.23 -16.38
C GLU A 121 15.52 -14.41 -16.22
N LYS A 122 16.47 -14.32 -15.26
CA LYS A 122 17.38 -15.43 -14.92
C LYS A 122 16.63 -16.70 -14.54
N LYS A 123 15.53 -16.58 -13.79
CA LYS A 123 14.70 -17.72 -13.41
C LYS A 123 13.94 -18.28 -14.59
N SER A 124 13.39 -17.41 -15.44
CA SER A 124 12.59 -17.83 -16.61
C SER A 124 11.49 -18.83 -16.22
N ASN A 125 11.23 -19.80 -17.07
CA ASN A 125 10.20 -20.83 -16.86
C ASN A 125 10.70 -22.06 -16.06
N ARG A 126 11.68 -21.86 -15.17
CA ARG A 126 12.25 -22.91 -14.31
C ARG A 126 11.81 -22.70 -12.86
N ALA A 127 11.83 -23.76 -12.08
CA ALA A 127 11.70 -23.61 -10.63
C ALA A 127 12.92 -22.83 -10.08
N HIS A 128 12.73 -22.06 -9.00
CA HIS A 128 13.78 -21.18 -8.47
C HIS A 128 15.09 -21.91 -8.14
N HIS A 129 15.01 -23.14 -7.60
CA HIS A 129 16.18 -23.96 -7.30
C HIS A 129 16.93 -24.41 -8.58
N GLN A 130 16.20 -24.72 -9.66
CA GLN A 130 16.79 -25.06 -10.96
C GLN A 130 17.52 -23.89 -11.63
N ALA A 131 17.12 -22.66 -11.28
CA ALA A 131 17.76 -21.43 -11.74
C ALA A 131 18.92 -20.98 -10.82
N GLY A 132 19.26 -21.74 -9.79
CA GLY A 132 20.26 -21.38 -8.77
C GLY A 132 19.83 -20.17 -7.92
N LEU A 133 18.52 -19.94 -7.79
CA LEU A 133 17.95 -18.85 -6.99
C LEU A 133 17.38 -19.40 -5.68
N ARG A 134 17.70 -18.71 -4.59
CA ARG A 134 17.14 -19.04 -3.27
C ARG A 134 16.03 -18.06 -2.90
N LEU A 135 14.88 -18.59 -2.49
CA LEU A 135 13.81 -17.79 -1.93
C LEU A 135 14.19 -17.32 -0.53
N ARG A 136 14.05 -16.01 -0.28
CA ARG A 136 14.33 -15.42 1.05
C ARG A 136 13.28 -15.80 2.08
N ARG A 137 12.02 -15.84 1.65
CA ARG A 137 10.86 -16.23 2.49
C ARG A 137 9.86 -17.01 1.65
N PRO A 138 9.21 -18.04 2.21
CA PRO A 138 8.11 -18.71 1.53
C PRO A 138 6.96 -17.73 1.32
N PRO A 139 6.30 -17.72 0.15
CA PRO A 139 5.15 -16.90 -0.09
C PRO A 139 3.95 -17.42 0.70
N VAL A 140 3.41 -16.59 1.58
CA VAL A 140 2.23 -16.90 2.39
C VAL A 140 1.21 -15.77 2.29
N LYS A 141 -0.06 -16.06 2.49
CA LYS A 141 -1.09 -15.04 2.59
C LYS A 141 -0.90 -14.23 3.87
N PRO A 142 -0.71 -12.91 3.81
CA PRO A 142 -0.53 -12.11 4.99
C PRO A 142 -1.84 -12.03 5.81
N LYS A 143 -1.74 -12.07 7.12
CA LYS A 143 -2.88 -11.85 8.03
C LYS A 143 -3.23 -10.35 8.12
N TRP A 144 -2.25 -9.50 7.92
CA TRP A 144 -2.33 -8.05 8.01
C TRP A 144 -1.32 -7.42 7.06
N LEU A 145 -1.63 -6.23 6.56
CA LEU A 145 -0.72 -5.36 5.81
C LEU A 145 -0.89 -3.93 6.32
N PRO A 146 0.19 -3.16 6.45
CA PRO A 146 0.11 -1.77 6.88
C PRO A 146 -0.70 -0.95 5.87
N ILE A 147 -1.72 -0.25 6.33
CA ILE A 147 -2.66 0.47 5.46
C ILE A 147 -1.99 1.66 4.78
N VAL A 148 -1.11 2.33 5.49
CA VAL A 148 -0.41 3.52 5.01
C VAL A 148 0.56 3.22 3.86
N ALA A 149 1.17 2.04 3.86
CA ALA A 149 2.07 1.62 2.79
C ALA A 149 1.39 1.53 1.40
N PHE A 150 0.04 1.48 1.34
CA PHE A 150 -0.69 1.38 0.07
C PHE A 150 -0.53 2.58 -0.85
N HIS A 151 -0.18 3.75 -0.33
CA HIS A 151 -0.28 4.99 -1.06
C HIS A 151 1.02 5.78 -1.09
N VAL A 152 1.99 5.32 -0.34
CA VAL A 152 3.32 5.94 -0.32
C VAL A 152 4.23 5.08 -1.17
N ASP A 153 4.52 5.54 -2.39
CA ASP A 153 5.70 5.05 -3.11
C ASP A 153 6.89 5.26 -2.18
N PRO A 154 7.72 4.24 -1.87
CA PRO A 154 8.91 4.40 -1.04
C PRO A 154 9.85 5.53 -1.48
N ALA A 155 9.61 6.09 -2.65
CA ALA A 155 10.33 7.24 -3.21
C ALA A 155 9.51 8.54 -3.19
N SER A 156 8.24 8.55 -2.75
CA SER A 156 7.52 9.78 -2.50
C SER A 156 7.74 10.20 -1.06
N SER A 157 8.10 11.44 -0.83
CA SER A 157 8.18 12.01 0.51
C SER A 157 6.81 11.92 1.20
N ILE A 158 6.79 11.44 2.42
CA ILE A 158 5.62 11.56 3.30
C ILE A 158 5.41 13.06 3.53
N PRO A 159 4.20 13.60 3.33
CA PRO A 159 3.93 15.00 3.65
C PRO A 159 4.30 15.29 5.11
N GLU A 160 4.93 16.44 5.36
CA GLU A 160 5.37 16.83 6.70
C GLU A 160 4.22 16.81 7.71
N ALA A 161 3.03 17.26 7.28
CA ALA A 161 1.81 17.23 8.08
C ALA A 161 1.37 15.82 8.54
N TRP A 162 1.95 14.74 7.97
CA TRP A 162 1.65 13.36 8.38
C TRP A 162 2.72 12.75 9.28
N ALA A 163 3.85 13.44 9.51
CA ALA A 163 5.03 12.87 10.17
C ALA A 163 4.72 12.29 11.56
N ASN A 164 3.78 12.90 12.29
CA ASN A 164 3.37 12.45 13.63
C ASN A 164 2.41 11.24 13.61
N TRP A 165 1.92 10.83 12.43
CA TRP A 165 0.83 9.87 12.30
C TRP A 165 1.22 8.59 11.51
N VAL A 166 2.45 8.54 10.95
CA VAL A 166 2.89 7.48 10.01
C VAL A 166 4.20 6.84 10.45
#